data_4ea15bd70375f50f228d0fd9d6a0d7a4
#
_entry.id   4ea15bd70375f50f228d0fd9d6a0d7a4
#
_cell.length_a   1.000
_cell.length_b   1.000
_cell.length_c   1.000
_cell.angle_alpha   90.00
_cell.angle_beta   90.00
_cell.angle_gamma   90.00
#
_symmetry.space_group_name_H-M   'P 1'
#
loop_
_entity.id
_entity.type
_entity.pdbx_description
1 polymer ?
#
loop_
_entity_poly.entity_id
_entity_poly.type
_entity_poly.pdbx_seq_one_letter_code
_entity_poly.pdbx_strand_id
1 'polypeptide(L)'
;MQTHSESKYRYLFGNIIAFLCGNMGTRMIGFLMVPLYTHMLLPAEYGEMDLLLSVAGVISPLLACGIHEGIMRFALDKGADHSLVLSIGLRVFAIAAVAFLPVCALLEAIPILGGNGWFLYGYCVLNELMTIMLCYIRGCDNTRLYAFLGFLSALFTALLNIIFLVVLGMGLGGYKTSMLLSPVCTVAAAFLMGRVKRDFHPGKWHTGLAREMLRYSMVLIPNALLWWCMNASDRFFVSYLCGTAANGIYAVSYKLPTLLSTVAAICMQAWQMSAIREHEERADHRFSQEIYVLLTFFMGLVTQLMLLVNKGLLRIYVSEAYQSAWLYSGPLMIAFFAGSLGTFWGSFYIAQKRMKKYLLSAVAGAMVNVLLNLCLIPWIGVMGAAAATLASYVVVWWVRAAGIQKDVGVALVSRPLISAFACSAAGMLAAYMTEPWSVALGVAAMAVYVVVNRAYVLSLLHRGKAVLHTWRKRQ
;
A
#
# COMPACT_ATOMS: atom_id res chain seq x y z
N MET A 1 -38.08 -9.29 0.70
CA MET A 1 -36.98 -8.41 1.18
C MET A 1 -35.74 -9.16 1.71
N GLN A 2 -35.86 -10.30 2.39
CA GLN A 2 -34.70 -11.08 2.91
C GLN A 2 -33.81 -11.69 1.82
N THR A 3 -34.33 -12.17 0.71
CA THR A 3 -33.58 -12.82 -0.37
C THR A 3 -32.65 -11.88 -1.15
N HIS A 4 -32.98 -10.58 -1.22
CA HIS A 4 -32.17 -9.60 -1.95
C HIS A 4 -30.94 -9.13 -1.13
N SER A 5 -31.10 -9.01 0.20
CA SER A 5 -30.01 -8.72 1.13
C SER A 5 -28.99 -9.86 1.18
N GLU A 6 -29.44 -11.11 1.29
CA GLU A 6 -28.55 -12.29 1.30
C GLU A 6 -27.71 -12.42 0.01
N SER A 7 -28.26 -12.05 -1.14
CA SER A 7 -27.54 -12.03 -2.42
C SER A 7 -26.40 -11.01 -2.43
N LYS A 8 -26.58 -9.80 -1.85
CA LYS A 8 -25.57 -8.74 -1.79
C LYS A 8 -24.37 -9.13 -0.91
N TYR A 9 -24.63 -9.67 0.27
CA TYR A 9 -23.57 -10.14 1.17
C TYR A 9 -22.79 -11.32 0.58
N ARG A 10 -23.47 -12.25 -0.06
CA ARG A 10 -22.84 -13.40 -0.71
C ARG A 10 -21.90 -12.99 -1.84
N TYR A 11 -22.28 -12.00 -2.64
CA TYR A 11 -21.43 -11.41 -3.67
C TYR A 11 -20.19 -10.74 -3.08
N LEU A 12 -20.36 -9.96 -2.00
CA LEU A 12 -19.30 -9.30 -1.30
C LEU A 12 -18.26 -10.30 -0.74
N PHE A 13 -18.71 -11.31 0.00
CA PHE A 13 -17.82 -12.32 0.58
C PHE A 13 -17.13 -13.20 -0.47
N GLY A 14 -17.82 -13.54 -1.56
CA GLY A 14 -17.21 -14.27 -2.68
C GLY A 14 -16.05 -13.50 -3.32
N ASN A 15 -16.22 -12.20 -3.51
CA ASN A 15 -15.17 -11.33 -4.04
C ASN A 15 -14.00 -11.16 -3.07
N ILE A 16 -14.25 -11.05 -1.76
CA ILE A 16 -13.19 -10.98 -0.75
C ILE A 16 -12.27 -12.21 -0.86
N ILE A 17 -12.81 -13.41 -0.94
CA ILE A 17 -12.03 -14.64 -1.05
C ILE A 17 -11.22 -14.68 -2.35
N ALA A 18 -11.82 -14.30 -3.47
CA ALA A 18 -11.13 -14.26 -4.77
C ALA A 18 -9.95 -13.27 -4.77
N PHE A 19 -10.12 -12.08 -4.18
CA PHE A 19 -9.07 -11.07 -4.06
C PHE A 19 -7.97 -11.46 -3.04
N LEU A 20 -8.34 -12.17 -1.96
CA LEU A 20 -7.38 -12.76 -1.03
C LEU A 20 -6.41 -13.69 -1.76
N CYS A 21 -6.92 -14.65 -2.52
CA CYS A 21 -6.10 -15.61 -3.23
C CYS A 21 -5.19 -14.96 -4.29
N GLY A 22 -5.65 -13.90 -4.96
CA GLY A 22 -4.91 -13.25 -6.05
C GLY A 22 -3.77 -12.32 -5.58
N ASN A 23 -3.94 -11.62 -4.46
CA ASN A 23 -3.00 -10.57 -4.02
C ASN A 23 -2.04 -10.99 -2.90
N MET A 24 -2.28 -12.13 -2.23
CA MET A 24 -1.49 -12.55 -1.07
C MET A 24 -0.07 -13.01 -1.43
N GLY A 25 0.12 -13.69 -2.56
CA GLY A 25 1.40 -14.31 -2.89
C GLY A 25 2.58 -13.33 -2.91
N THR A 26 2.45 -12.22 -3.64
CA THR A 26 3.50 -11.20 -3.78
C THR A 26 3.82 -10.52 -2.46
N ARG A 27 2.78 -10.19 -1.67
CA ARG A 27 2.95 -9.51 -0.37
C ARG A 27 3.51 -10.44 0.71
N MET A 28 3.15 -11.72 0.68
CA MET A 28 3.72 -12.73 1.57
C MET A 28 5.21 -12.92 1.32
N ILE A 29 5.66 -12.98 0.07
CA ILE A 29 7.10 -13.07 -0.24
C ILE A 29 7.82 -11.87 0.38
N GLY A 30 7.33 -10.63 0.15
CA GLY A 30 7.93 -9.44 0.73
C GLY A 30 7.98 -9.45 2.26
N PHE A 31 6.94 -10.00 2.93
CA PHE A 31 6.92 -10.16 4.36
C PHE A 31 7.94 -11.22 4.80
N LEU A 32 7.97 -12.40 4.18
CA LEU A 32 8.90 -13.49 4.52
C LEU A 32 10.39 -13.12 4.31
N MET A 33 10.68 -12.12 3.49
CA MET A 33 12.05 -11.65 3.26
C MET A 33 12.58 -10.73 4.37
N VAL A 34 11.72 -10.17 5.23
CA VAL A 34 12.16 -9.24 6.30
C VAL A 34 13.10 -9.88 7.31
N PRO A 35 12.86 -11.11 7.82
CA PRO A 35 13.84 -11.81 8.66
C PRO A 35 15.22 -11.90 7.99
N LEU A 36 15.26 -12.26 6.71
CA LEU A 36 16.52 -12.33 5.96
C LEU A 36 17.24 -10.98 5.99
N TYR A 37 16.56 -9.90 5.64
CA TYR A 37 17.16 -8.57 5.60
C TYR A 37 17.67 -8.11 6.97
N THR A 38 16.90 -8.34 8.01
CA THR A 38 17.27 -7.89 9.36
C THR A 38 18.41 -8.72 9.98
N HIS A 39 18.66 -9.95 9.52
CA HIS A 39 19.78 -10.76 9.95
C HIS A 39 21.05 -10.51 9.11
N MET A 40 20.91 -10.09 7.84
CA MET A 40 22.02 -9.91 6.90
C MET A 40 22.49 -8.46 6.79
N LEU A 41 21.65 -7.48 7.16
CA LEU A 41 21.96 -6.06 7.03
C LEU A 41 21.92 -5.37 8.41
N LEU A 42 22.78 -4.39 8.59
CA LEU A 42 22.70 -3.50 9.75
C LEU A 42 21.50 -2.53 9.61
N PRO A 43 20.95 -2.01 10.73
CA PRO A 43 19.87 -1.02 10.67
C PRO A 43 20.18 0.19 9.80
N ALA A 44 21.43 0.66 9.78
CA ALA A 44 21.85 1.78 8.94
C ALA A 44 21.80 1.43 7.45
N GLU A 45 22.24 0.23 7.07
CA GLU A 45 22.22 -0.25 5.67
C GLU A 45 20.80 -0.47 5.16
N TYR A 46 19.96 -1.08 6.00
CA TYR A 46 18.55 -1.29 5.65
C TYR A 46 17.79 0.03 5.58
N GLY A 47 18.09 0.98 6.47
CA GLY A 47 17.52 2.32 6.48
C GLY A 47 17.93 3.17 5.28
N GLU A 48 19.21 3.05 4.84
CA GLU A 48 19.68 3.67 3.60
C GLU A 48 18.87 3.17 2.40
N MET A 49 18.71 1.86 2.27
CA MET A 49 17.93 1.28 1.18
C MET A 49 16.45 1.68 1.25
N ASP A 50 15.84 1.67 2.42
CA ASP A 50 14.45 2.08 2.59
C ASP A 50 14.23 3.56 2.22
N LEU A 51 15.18 4.44 2.57
CA LEU A 51 15.20 5.83 2.13
C LEU A 51 15.32 5.93 0.61
N LEU A 52 16.29 5.24 0.00
CA LEU A 52 16.49 5.26 -1.45
C LEU A 52 15.25 4.77 -2.21
N LEU A 53 14.63 3.67 -1.77
CA LEU A 53 13.39 3.15 -2.36
C LEU A 53 12.21 4.10 -2.17
N SER A 54 12.17 4.82 -1.03
CA SER A 54 11.16 5.84 -0.78
C SER A 54 11.34 7.03 -1.72
N VAL A 55 12.57 7.50 -1.91
CA VAL A 55 12.89 8.59 -2.88
C VAL A 55 12.61 8.15 -4.31
N ALA A 56 12.88 6.88 -4.65
CA ALA A 56 12.51 6.32 -5.96
C ALA A 56 11.01 6.43 -6.25
N GLY A 57 10.17 6.34 -5.23
CA GLY A 57 8.71 6.53 -5.37
C GLY A 57 8.30 7.92 -5.86
N VAL A 58 9.11 8.96 -5.62
CA VAL A 58 8.93 10.31 -6.19
C VAL A 58 9.54 10.41 -7.58
N ILE A 59 10.74 9.88 -7.72
CA ILE A 59 11.53 10.03 -8.95
C ILE A 59 10.89 9.26 -10.10
N SER A 60 10.42 8.03 -9.88
CA SER A 60 9.90 7.16 -10.94
C SER A 60 8.75 7.80 -11.75
N PRO A 61 7.68 8.35 -11.14
CA PRO A 61 6.63 9.01 -11.91
C PRO A 61 7.12 10.24 -12.67
N LEU A 62 8.08 10.99 -12.12
CA LEU A 62 8.65 12.17 -12.75
C LEU A 62 9.55 11.78 -13.93
N LEU A 63 10.46 10.81 -13.72
CA LEU A 63 11.38 10.31 -14.72
C LEU A 63 10.66 9.76 -15.95
N ALA A 64 9.54 9.07 -15.76
CA ALA A 64 8.77 8.47 -16.85
C ALA A 64 7.60 9.33 -17.33
N CYS A 65 7.40 10.56 -16.80
CA CYS A 65 6.22 11.36 -17.06
C CYS A 65 4.90 10.61 -16.82
N GLY A 66 4.91 9.59 -15.93
CA GLY A 66 3.77 8.71 -15.63
C GLY A 66 3.26 7.90 -16.82
N ILE A 67 4.05 7.71 -17.88
CA ILE A 67 3.60 7.14 -19.18
C ILE A 67 3.03 5.73 -19.07
N HIS A 68 3.38 4.96 -18.04
CA HIS A 68 2.82 3.62 -17.78
C HIS A 68 1.30 3.65 -17.61
N GLU A 69 0.74 4.69 -16.99
CA GLU A 69 -0.71 4.89 -16.84
C GLU A 69 -1.37 5.16 -18.20
N GLY A 70 -0.73 5.98 -19.03
CA GLY A 70 -1.18 6.23 -20.40
C GLY A 70 -1.17 4.95 -21.24
N ILE A 71 -0.08 4.17 -21.19
CA ILE A 71 0.01 2.89 -21.89
C ILE A 71 -1.15 1.98 -21.49
N MET A 72 -1.37 1.79 -20.18
CA MET A 72 -2.46 0.94 -19.68
C MET A 72 -3.83 1.42 -20.19
N ARG A 73 -4.10 2.72 -20.08
CA ARG A 73 -5.39 3.32 -20.45
C ARG A 73 -5.68 3.19 -21.95
N PHE A 74 -4.72 3.56 -22.79
CA PHE A 74 -4.92 3.59 -24.25
C PHE A 74 -4.83 2.20 -24.89
N ALA A 75 -4.12 1.24 -24.27
CA ALA A 75 -4.11 -0.14 -24.72
C ALA A 75 -5.44 -0.88 -24.44
N LEU A 76 -6.24 -0.44 -23.45
CA LEU A 76 -7.57 -0.99 -23.14
C LEU A 76 -8.65 -0.53 -24.10
N ASP A 77 -8.43 0.49 -24.93
CA ASP A 77 -9.44 0.97 -25.86
C ASP A 77 -9.77 -0.06 -26.96
N LYS A 78 -11.05 -0.21 -27.27
CA LYS A 78 -11.50 -1.13 -28.32
C LYS A 78 -10.95 -0.70 -29.68
N GLY A 79 -10.15 -1.58 -30.30
CA GLY A 79 -9.52 -1.29 -31.59
C GLY A 79 -8.18 -0.55 -31.51
N ALA A 80 -7.58 -0.42 -30.32
CA ALA A 80 -6.26 0.19 -30.17
C ALA A 80 -5.19 -0.58 -30.96
N ASP A 81 -4.32 0.15 -31.68
CA ASP A 81 -3.08 -0.41 -32.19
C ASP A 81 -2.08 -0.57 -31.03
N HIS A 82 -2.10 -1.75 -30.41
CA HIS A 82 -1.24 -2.09 -29.27
C HIS A 82 0.23 -1.85 -29.58
N SER A 83 0.65 -2.10 -30.84
CA SER A 83 2.02 -1.89 -31.28
C SER A 83 2.40 -0.41 -31.29
N LEU A 84 1.47 0.45 -31.74
CA LEU A 84 1.67 1.89 -31.73
C LEU A 84 1.74 2.46 -30.30
N VAL A 85 0.80 2.03 -29.43
CA VAL A 85 0.75 2.47 -28.01
C VAL A 85 2.04 2.09 -27.27
N LEU A 86 2.51 0.84 -27.42
CA LEU A 86 3.75 0.37 -26.81
C LEU A 86 4.97 1.15 -27.34
N SER A 87 5.07 1.31 -28.66
CA SER A 87 6.20 1.99 -29.29
C SER A 87 6.28 3.46 -28.88
N ILE A 88 5.16 4.16 -28.82
CA ILE A 88 5.09 5.55 -28.31
C ILE A 88 5.51 5.59 -26.84
N GLY A 89 4.95 4.72 -26.01
CA GLY A 89 5.22 4.72 -24.57
C GLY A 89 6.70 4.47 -24.26
N LEU A 90 7.32 3.48 -24.90
CA LEU A 90 8.74 3.19 -24.72
C LEU A 90 9.65 4.32 -25.24
N ARG A 91 9.28 4.95 -26.36
CA ARG A 91 10.06 6.06 -26.90
C ARG A 91 9.96 7.31 -26.00
N VAL A 92 8.77 7.65 -25.50
CA VAL A 92 8.57 8.73 -24.53
C VAL A 92 9.38 8.45 -23.27
N PHE A 93 9.32 7.23 -22.75
CA PHE A 93 10.10 6.83 -21.59
C PHE A 93 11.62 6.95 -21.84
N ALA A 94 12.12 6.48 -22.97
CA ALA A 94 13.54 6.56 -23.31
C ALA A 94 14.03 8.01 -23.39
N ILE A 95 13.26 8.89 -24.05
CA ILE A 95 13.58 10.33 -24.12
C ILE A 95 13.57 10.95 -22.72
N ALA A 96 12.56 10.67 -21.92
CA ALA A 96 12.43 11.21 -20.56
C ALA A 96 13.55 10.70 -19.65
N ALA A 97 13.93 9.42 -19.73
CA ALA A 97 15.05 8.84 -19.00
C ALA A 97 16.38 9.53 -19.35
N VAL A 98 16.66 9.76 -20.64
CA VAL A 98 17.86 10.51 -21.07
C VAL A 98 17.80 11.96 -20.58
N ALA A 99 16.65 12.62 -20.68
CA ALA A 99 16.47 13.99 -20.19
C ALA A 99 16.64 14.13 -18.67
N PHE A 100 16.47 13.02 -17.93
CA PHE A 100 16.63 13.00 -16.46
C PHE A 100 18.08 12.80 -16.01
N LEU A 101 19.03 12.45 -16.91
CA LEU A 101 20.46 12.25 -16.57
C LEU A 101 21.10 13.44 -15.81
N PRO A 102 20.87 14.72 -16.18
CA PRO A 102 21.41 15.85 -15.41
C PRO A 102 20.89 15.89 -13.97
N VAL A 103 19.63 15.50 -13.75
CA VAL A 103 19.03 15.43 -12.42
C VAL A 103 19.70 14.34 -11.57
N CYS A 104 20.12 13.22 -12.19
CA CYS A 104 20.87 12.19 -11.52
C CYS A 104 22.20 12.72 -10.95
N ALA A 105 22.93 13.53 -11.71
CA ALA A 105 24.16 14.15 -11.22
C ALA A 105 23.92 15.10 -10.04
N LEU A 106 22.78 15.80 -10.02
CA LEU A 106 22.36 16.62 -8.87
C LEU A 106 22.00 15.73 -7.66
N LEU A 107 21.33 14.61 -7.88
CA LEU A 107 21.00 13.66 -6.79
C LEU A 107 22.24 13.06 -6.16
N GLU A 108 23.31 12.83 -6.93
CA GLU A 108 24.60 12.33 -6.41
C GLU A 108 25.21 13.31 -5.40
N ALA A 109 25.01 14.61 -5.59
CA ALA A 109 25.52 15.66 -4.72
C ALA A 109 24.71 15.85 -3.43
N ILE A 110 23.56 15.19 -3.28
CA ILE A 110 22.70 15.33 -2.10
C ILE A 110 23.26 14.45 -0.95
N PRO A 111 23.75 15.04 0.17
CA PRO A 111 24.46 14.29 1.22
C PRO A 111 23.64 13.17 1.85
N ILE A 112 22.31 13.37 2.02
CA ILE A 112 21.42 12.36 2.64
C ILE A 112 21.28 11.10 1.78
N LEU A 113 21.56 11.17 0.47
CA LEU A 113 21.53 10.02 -0.43
C LEU A 113 22.87 9.24 -0.45
N GLY A 114 23.89 9.71 0.27
CA GLY A 114 25.16 9.02 0.45
C GLY A 114 25.91 8.67 -0.83
N GLY A 115 25.80 9.50 -1.91
CA GLY A 115 26.44 9.20 -3.19
C GLY A 115 25.74 8.08 -3.96
N ASN A 116 24.46 7.85 -3.78
CA ASN A 116 23.69 6.80 -4.45
C ASN A 116 22.82 7.29 -5.61
N GLY A 117 23.09 8.47 -6.17
CA GLY A 117 22.30 9.04 -7.25
C GLY A 117 22.26 8.14 -8.48
N TRP A 118 23.39 7.55 -8.88
CA TRP A 118 23.48 6.62 -10.02
C TRP A 118 22.75 5.30 -9.77
N PHE A 119 22.85 4.75 -8.56
CA PHE A 119 22.05 3.58 -8.17
C PHE A 119 20.57 3.88 -8.26
N LEU A 120 20.15 5.02 -7.71
CA LEU A 120 18.76 5.45 -7.68
C LEU A 120 18.20 5.65 -9.10
N TYR A 121 18.98 6.29 -9.99
CA TYR A 121 18.64 6.45 -11.39
C TYR A 121 18.46 5.09 -12.08
N GLY A 122 19.45 4.21 -11.97
CA GLY A 122 19.40 2.87 -12.55
C GLY A 122 18.20 2.07 -12.05
N TYR A 123 17.95 2.11 -10.75
CA TYR A 123 16.78 1.46 -10.16
C TYR A 123 15.47 2.02 -10.71
N CYS A 124 15.31 3.36 -10.75
CA CYS A 124 14.09 4.00 -11.27
C CYS A 124 13.86 3.65 -12.74
N VAL A 125 14.90 3.67 -13.58
CA VAL A 125 14.80 3.32 -15.00
C VAL A 125 14.37 1.87 -15.17
N LEU A 126 15.01 0.92 -14.48
CA LEU A 126 14.72 -0.51 -14.64
C LEU A 126 13.36 -0.88 -14.06
N ASN A 127 13.02 -0.33 -12.88
CA ASN A 127 11.73 -0.57 -12.25
C ASN A 127 10.57 0.04 -13.05
N GLU A 128 10.78 1.22 -13.64
CA GLU A 128 9.77 1.86 -14.47
C GLU A 128 9.58 1.12 -15.79
N LEU A 129 10.66 0.64 -16.41
CA LEU A 129 10.58 -0.21 -17.59
C LEU A 129 9.77 -1.49 -17.31
N MET A 130 10.01 -2.14 -16.17
CA MET A 130 9.21 -3.27 -15.70
C MET A 130 7.74 -2.87 -15.54
N THR A 131 7.45 -1.75 -14.91
CA THR A 131 6.09 -1.25 -14.70
C THR A 131 5.38 -0.98 -16.03
N ILE A 132 6.07 -0.39 -17.01
CA ILE A 132 5.57 -0.18 -18.37
C ILE A 132 5.17 -1.51 -19.02
N MET A 133 6.03 -2.54 -18.93
CA MET A 133 5.74 -3.86 -19.52
C MET A 133 4.52 -4.51 -18.86
N LEU A 134 4.43 -4.45 -17.53
CA LEU A 134 3.29 -4.99 -16.78
C LEU A 134 1.99 -4.25 -17.10
N CYS A 135 2.01 -2.91 -17.12
CA CYS A 135 0.86 -2.08 -17.47
C CYS A 135 0.40 -2.33 -18.92
N TYR A 136 1.34 -2.51 -19.86
CA TYR A 136 1.03 -2.89 -21.23
C TYR A 136 0.30 -4.23 -21.32
N ILE A 137 0.84 -5.28 -20.67
CA ILE A 137 0.24 -6.61 -20.65
C ILE A 137 -1.17 -6.58 -20.06
N ARG A 138 -1.37 -5.80 -19.00
CA ARG A 138 -2.68 -5.57 -18.40
C ARG A 138 -3.61 -4.80 -19.34
N GLY A 139 -3.10 -3.79 -20.04
CA GLY A 139 -3.83 -3.02 -21.04
C GLY A 139 -4.27 -3.86 -22.25
N CYS A 140 -3.54 -4.94 -22.57
CA CYS A 140 -3.93 -5.94 -23.56
C CYS A 140 -4.96 -6.98 -23.04
N ASP A 141 -5.63 -6.69 -21.92
CA ASP A 141 -6.62 -7.56 -21.24
C ASP A 141 -6.07 -8.93 -20.78
N ASN A 142 -4.75 -9.05 -20.64
CA ASN A 142 -4.11 -10.27 -20.15
C ASN A 142 -3.78 -10.19 -18.65
N THR A 143 -4.85 -10.06 -17.83
CA THR A 143 -4.75 -9.92 -16.38
C THR A 143 -4.08 -11.13 -15.71
N ARG A 144 -4.21 -12.33 -16.29
CA ARG A 144 -3.57 -13.55 -15.74
C ARG A 144 -2.06 -13.49 -15.85
N LEU A 145 -1.55 -13.11 -17.03
CA LEU A 145 -0.10 -12.97 -17.24
C LEU A 145 0.47 -11.82 -16.42
N TYR A 146 -0.25 -10.69 -16.31
CA TYR A 146 0.11 -9.58 -15.43
C TYR A 146 0.28 -10.05 -13.97
N ALA A 147 -0.68 -10.79 -13.43
CA ALA A 147 -0.61 -11.30 -12.06
C ALA A 147 0.53 -12.31 -11.87
N PHE A 148 0.74 -13.20 -12.84
CA PHE A 148 1.84 -14.17 -12.83
C PHE A 148 3.21 -13.50 -12.86
N LEU A 149 3.42 -12.51 -13.73
CA LEU A 149 4.67 -11.76 -13.80
C LEU A 149 4.92 -10.92 -12.54
N GLY A 150 3.88 -10.36 -11.93
CA GLY A 150 3.98 -9.70 -10.63
C GLY A 150 4.45 -10.65 -9.52
N PHE A 151 3.92 -11.88 -9.48
CA PHE A 151 4.41 -12.92 -8.57
C PHE A 151 5.86 -13.32 -8.88
N LEU A 152 6.17 -13.52 -10.14
CA LEU A 152 7.53 -13.89 -10.62
C LEU A 152 8.54 -12.79 -10.29
N SER A 153 8.17 -11.51 -10.38
CA SER A 153 9.00 -10.38 -9.96
C SER A 153 9.36 -10.46 -8.48
N ALA A 154 8.38 -10.73 -7.62
CA ALA A 154 8.64 -10.91 -6.18
C ALA A 154 9.55 -12.14 -5.92
N LEU A 155 9.35 -13.21 -6.66
CA LEU A 155 10.18 -14.41 -6.57
C LEU A 155 11.63 -14.14 -7.05
N PHE A 156 11.83 -13.43 -8.16
CA PHE A 156 13.17 -13.01 -8.60
C PHE A 156 13.85 -12.14 -7.56
N THR A 157 13.13 -11.17 -7.00
CA THR A 157 13.66 -10.34 -5.90
C THR A 157 14.11 -11.19 -4.73
N ALA A 158 13.28 -12.14 -4.28
CA ALA A 158 13.61 -13.03 -3.17
C ALA A 158 14.83 -13.94 -3.47
N LEU A 159 14.83 -14.60 -4.63
CA LEU A 159 15.91 -15.50 -5.02
C LEU A 159 17.23 -14.75 -5.17
N LEU A 160 17.23 -13.59 -5.84
CA LEU A 160 18.45 -12.80 -6.02
C LEU A 160 18.97 -12.26 -4.69
N ASN A 161 18.07 -11.86 -3.77
CA ASN A 161 18.49 -11.46 -2.42
C ASN A 161 19.09 -12.64 -1.66
N ILE A 162 18.52 -13.84 -1.73
CA ILE A 162 19.13 -15.04 -1.12
C ILE A 162 20.51 -15.29 -1.70
N ILE A 163 20.67 -15.25 -3.04
CA ILE A 163 21.94 -15.48 -3.69
C ILE A 163 22.99 -14.43 -3.26
N PHE A 164 22.67 -13.14 -3.39
CA PHE A 164 23.65 -12.07 -3.14
C PHE A 164 23.90 -11.81 -1.66
N LEU A 165 22.90 -11.93 -0.79
CA LEU A 165 23.07 -11.67 0.66
C LEU A 165 23.57 -12.90 1.40
N VAL A 166 23.01 -14.10 1.13
CA VAL A 166 23.32 -15.29 1.91
C VAL A 166 24.46 -16.08 1.29
N VAL A 167 24.36 -16.43 -0.01
CA VAL A 167 25.36 -17.31 -0.65
C VAL A 167 26.66 -16.56 -0.93
N LEU A 168 26.58 -15.33 -1.45
CA LEU A 168 27.75 -14.53 -1.81
C LEU A 168 28.21 -13.57 -0.69
N GLY A 169 27.41 -13.35 0.33
CA GLY A 169 27.76 -12.50 1.49
C GLY A 169 28.06 -11.04 1.14
N MET A 170 27.45 -10.49 0.08
CA MET A 170 27.79 -9.17 -0.45
C MET A 170 27.20 -8.00 0.36
N GLY A 171 26.45 -8.26 1.44
CA GLY A 171 25.84 -7.22 2.29
C GLY A 171 25.00 -6.21 1.51
N LEU A 172 25.15 -4.92 1.81
CA LEU A 172 24.39 -3.84 1.16
C LEU A 172 24.56 -3.80 -0.36
N GLY A 173 25.79 -4.07 -0.85
CA GLY A 173 26.05 -4.16 -2.29
C GLY A 173 25.25 -5.25 -2.99
N GLY A 174 25.11 -6.41 -2.34
CA GLY A 174 24.29 -7.51 -2.82
C GLY A 174 22.81 -7.14 -2.86
N TYR A 175 22.33 -6.42 -1.83
CA TYR A 175 20.94 -5.93 -1.81
C TYR A 175 20.69 -4.95 -2.97
N LYS A 176 21.57 -3.97 -3.18
CA LYS A 176 21.50 -3.02 -4.32
C LYS A 176 21.50 -3.75 -5.66
N THR A 177 22.39 -4.72 -5.84
CA THR A 177 22.48 -5.51 -7.07
C THR A 177 21.20 -6.32 -7.35
N SER A 178 20.64 -6.95 -6.33
CA SER A 178 19.39 -7.70 -6.49
C SER A 178 18.21 -6.79 -6.86
N MET A 179 18.15 -5.57 -6.31
CA MET A 179 17.11 -4.57 -6.65
C MET A 179 17.23 -4.08 -8.11
N LEU A 180 18.44 -4.02 -8.66
CA LEU A 180 18.63 -3.67 -10.07
C LEU A 180 18.34 -4.86 -11.00
N LEU A 181 18.74 -6.06 -10.62
CA LEU A 181 18.66 -7.23 -11.50
C LEU A 181 17.24 -7.84 -11.56
N SER A 182 16.47 -7.77 -10.45
CA SER A 182 15.12 -8.31 -10.39
C SER A 182 14.17 -7.70 -11.45
N PRO A 183 14.09 -6.36 -11.62
CA PRO A 183 13.32 -5.79 -12.72
C PRO A 183 13.79 -6.26 -14.11
N VAL A 184 15.10 -6.41 -14.32
CA VAL A 184 15.64 -6.91 -15.60
C VAL A 184 15.14 -8.32 -15.90
N CYS A 185 15.21 -9.23 -14.92
CA CYS A 185 14.68 -10.59 -15.07
C CYS A 185 13.16 -10.58 -15.36
N THR A 186 12.41 -9.69 -14.71
CA THR A 186 10.97 -9.58 -14.94
C THR A 186 10.65 -9.01 -16.31
N VAL A 187 11.40 -8.02 -16.79
CA VAL A 187 11.28 -7.47 -18.15
C VAL A 187 11.59 -8.54 -19.19
N ALA A 188 12.66 -9.32 -18.99
CA ALA A 188 13.00 -10.43 -19.87
C ALA A 188 11.88 -11.49 -19.91
N ALA A 189 11.32 -11.86 -18.76
CA ALA A 189 10.18 -12.77 -18.71
C ALA A 189 8.94 -12.18 -19.41
N ALA A 190 8.62 -10.90 -19.21
CA ALA A 190 7.53 -10.22 -19.88
C ALA A 190 7.70 -10.19 -21.40
N PHE A 191 8.94 -10.00 -21.87
CA PHE A 191 9.27 -9.99 -23.29
C PHE A 191 9.14 -11.40 -23.93
N LEU A 192 9.54 -12.44 -23.21
CA LEU A 192 9.47 -13.84 -23.69
C LEU A 192 8.04 -14.40 -23.65
N MET A 193 7.28 -14.11 -22.59
CA MET A 193 5.96 -14.68 -22.34
C MET A 193 4.81 -13.82 -22.86
N GLY A 194 5.05 -12.51 -23.00
CA GLY A 194 4.06 -11.55 -23.45
C GLY A 194 4.07 -11.33 -24.96
N ARG A 195 3.07 -10.58 -25.44
CA ARG A 195 3.01 -10.12 -26.83
C ARG A 195 4.05 -9.03 -27.15
N VAL A 196 4.84 -8.60 -26.14
CA VAL A 196 5.75 -7.46 -26.23
C VAL A 196 6.68 -7.58 -27.42
N LYS A 197 7.32 -8.77 -27.62
CA LYS A 197 8.23 -9.03 -28.75
C LYS A 197 7.55 -8.83 -30.11
N ARG A 198 6.29 -9.27 -30.24
CA ARG A 198 5.53 -9.16 -31.50
C ARG A 198 5.06 -7.74 -31.78
N ASP A 199 4.67 -7.03 -30.71
CA ASP A 199 4.02 -5.73 -30.82
C ASP A 199 5.05 -4.57 -30.77
N PHE A 200 6.29 -4.84 -30.38
CA PHE A 200 7.35 -3.83 -30.36
C PHE A 200 7.86 -3.50 -31.77
N HIS A 201 7.54 -2.30 -32.27
CA HIS A 201 7.98 -1.77 -33.55
C HIS A 201 8.53 -0.36 -33.37
N PRO A 202 9.86 -0.19 -33.22
CA PRO A 202 10.46 1.10 -32.88
C PRO A 202 10.22 2.20 -33.94
N GLY A 203 9.79 1.85 -35.14
CA GLY A 203 9.49 2.81 -36.23
C GLY A 203 8.12 3.47 -36.12
N LYS A 204 7.17 2.89 -35.38
CA LYS A 204 5.80 3.44 -35.29
C LYS A 204 5.74 4.67 -34.38
N TRP A 205 5.20 5.77 -34.91
CA TRP A 205 4.99 7.01 -34.18
C TRP A 205 3.76 7.77 -34.70
N HIS A 206 2.96 8.31 -33.78
CA HIS A 206 1.84 9.18 -34.07
C HIS A 206 1.79 10.31 -33.05
N THR A 207 2.10 11.53 -33.49
CA THR A 207 2.27 12.70 -32.60
C THR A 207 0.99 13.06 -31.84
N GLY A 208 -0.17 12.93 -32.47
CA GLY A 208 -1.49 13.18 -31.82
C GLY A 208 -1.69 12.26 -30.63
N LEU A 209 -1.54 10.93 -30.82
CA LEU A 209 -1.70 9.94 -29.78
C LEU A 209 -0.63 10.09 -28.68
N ALA A 210 0.61 10.39 -29.04
CA ALA A 210 1.67 10.63 -28.07
C ALA A 210 1.34 11.82 -27.14
N ARG A 211 0.80 12.91 -27.70
CA ARG A 211 0.37 14.09 -26.95
C ARG A 211 -0.79 13.75 -26.02
N GLU A 212 -1.76 12.98 -26.48
CA GLU A 212 -2.90 12.55 -25.66
C GLU A 212 -2.46 11.65 -24.50
N MET A 213 -1.61 10.65 -24.77
CA MET A 213 -1.06 9.76 -23.75
C MET A 213 -0.28 10.54 -22.69
N LEU A 214 0.60 11.45 -23.10
CA LEU A 214 1.37 12.31 -22.19
C LEU A 214 0.45 13.22 -21.36
N ARG A 215 -0.50 13.90 -21.99
CA ARG A 215 -1.44 14.78 -21.29
C ARG A 215 -2.23 14.01 -20.23
N TYR A 216 -2.70 12.81 -20.55
CA TYR A 216 -3.39 11.95 -19.60
C TYR A 216 -2.48 11.56 -18.42
N SER A 217 -1.28 11.09 -18.72
CA SER A 217 -0.31 10.60 -17.73
C SER A 217 0.15 11.71 -16.77
N MET A 218 0.51 12.88 -17.30
CA MET A 218 1.01 13.99 -16.49
C MET A 218 -0.02 14.52 -15.48
N VAL A 219 -1.31 14.43 -15.79
CA VAL A 219 -2.39 14.84 -14.85
C VAL A 219 -2.44 13.92 -13.61
N LEU A 220 -1.93 12.70 -13.71
CA LEU A 220 -1.94 11.73 -12.59
C LEU A 220 -0.72 11.88 -11.66
N ILE A 221 0.37 12.52 -12.11
CA ILE A 221 1.60 12.70 -11.31
C ILE A 221 1.34 13.42 -9.98
N PRO A 222 0.62 14.56 -9.91
CA PRO A 222 0.35 15.22 -8.65
C PRO A 222 -0.34 14.31 -7.62
N ASN A 223 -1.25 13.43 -8.07
CA ASN A 223 -1.89 12.47 -7.20
C ASN A 223 -0.90 11.42 -6.65
N ALA A 224 0.03 10.94 -7.49
CA ALA A 224 1.07 10.00 -7.05
C ALA A 224 2.00 10.66 -6.01
N LEU A 225 2.38 11.92 -6.20
CA LEU A 225 3.20 12.68 -5.26
C LEU A 225 2.49 12.91 -3.91
N LEU A 226 1.20 13.20 -3.91
CA LEU A 226 0.42 13.33 -2.67
C LEU A 226 0.36 12.00 -1.89
N TRP A 227 0.16 10.90 -2.59
CA TRP A 227 0.22 9.57 -1.99
C TRP A 227 1.58 9.26 -1.38
N TRP A 228 2.66 9.64 -2.07
CA TRP A 228 4.01 9.51 -1.54
C TRP A 228 4.20 10.36 -0.28
N CYS A 229 3.79 11.63 -0.29
CA CYS A 229 3.88 12.49 0.89
C CYS A 229 3.22 11.87 2.12
N MET A 230 2.06 11.22 1.95
CA MET A 230 1.34 10.61 3.05
C MET A 230 1.96 9.29 3.56
N ASN A 231 2.68 8.56 2.70
CA ASN A 231 3.09 7.18 3.02
C ASN A 231 4.60 6.97 3.15
N ALA A 232 5.41 7.93 2.71
CA ALA A 232 6.84 7.73 2.62
C ALA A 232 7.69 8.96 3.01
N SER A 233 7.10 10.16 3.10
CA SER A 233 7.89 11.38 3.43
C SER A 233 8.49 11.33 4.84
N ASP A 234 7.85 10.66 5.77
CA ASP A 234 8.30 10.46 7.13
C ASP A 234 9.68 9.76 7.20
N ARG A 235 9.97 8.84 6.30
CA ARG A 235 11.28 8.17 6.19
C ARG A 235 12.40 9.13 5.84
N PHE A 236 12.12 10.10 4.97
CA PHE A 236 13.05 11.16 4.66
C PHE A 236 13.36 12.00 5.91
N PHE A 237 12.32 12.45 6.63
CA PHE A 237 12.49 13.23 7.86
C PHE A 237 13.21 12.44 8.96
N VAL A 238 12.85 11.15 9.15
CA VAL A 238 13.52 10.29 10.13
C VAL A 238 15.00 10.09 9.78
N SER A 239 15.31 9.79 8.50
CA SER A 239 16.70 9.65 8.07
C SER A 239 17.51 10.93 8.26
N TYR A 240 16.91 12.08 7.97
CA TYR A 240 17.59 13.37 8.07
C TYR A 240 17.81 13.83 9.51
N LEU A 241 16.81 13.66 10.38
CA LEU A 241 16.84 14.18 11.75
C LEU A 241 17.35 13.17 12.78
N CYS A 242 17.12 11.86 12.56
CA CYS A 242 17.47 10.79 13.51
C CYS A 242 18.55 9.84 12.97
N GLY A 243 18.90 9.95 11.68
CA GLY A 243 19.89 9.09 11.03
C GLY A 243 19.30 7.84 10.37
N THR A 244 20.11 7.23 9.48
CA THR A 244 19.71 6.08 8.67
C THR A 244 19.40 4.84 9.50
N ALA A 245 20.13 4.61 10.60
CA ALA A 245 19.86 3.48 11.51
C ALA A 245 18.47 3.56 12.14
N ALA A 246 18.06 4.76 12.57
CA ALA A 246 16.71 5.00 13.08
C ALA A 246 15.64 4.77 12.02
N ASN A 247 15.90 5.17 10.76
CA ASN A 247 15.02 4.87 9.64
C ASN A 247 14.91 3.35 9.35
N GLY A 248 16.00 2.60 9.48
CA GLY A 248 15.97 1.15 9.30
C GLY A 248 15.04 0.45 10.30
N ILE A 249 15.11 0.85 11.57
CA ILE A 249 14.19 0.36 12.61
C ILE A 249 12.75 0.78 12.32
N TYR A 250 12.56 2.04 11.90
CA TYR A 250 11.25 2.58 11.52
C TYR A 250 10.65 1.86 10.31
N ALA A 251 11.46 1.55 9.29
CA ALA A 251 11.04 0.77 8.13
C ALA A 251 10.54 -0.63 8.49
N VAL A 252 11.18 -1.28 9.48
CA VAL A 252 10.72 -2.57 10.02
C VAL A 252 9.41 -2.40 10.77
N SER A 253 9.21 -1.31 11.51
CA SER A 253 7.97 -1.06 12.25
C SER A 253 6.71 -0.96 11.37
N TYR A 254 6.86 -0.61 10.08
CA TYR A 254 5.77 -0.60 9.09
C TYR A 254 5.34 -2.00 8.62
N LYS A 255 6.14 -3.04 8.83
CA LYS A 255 5.86 -4.35 8.20
C LYS A 255 4.57 -4.98 8.70
N LEU A 256 4.30 -4.93 10.00
CA LEU A 256 3.03 -5.41 10.56
C LEU A 256 1.84 -4.50 10.17
N PRO A 257 1.90 -3.17 10.33
CA PRO A 257 0.84 -2.28 9.85
C PRO A 257 0.48 -2.47 8.37
N THR A 258 1.46 -2.73 7.49
CA THR A 258 1.17 -2.98 6.07
C THR A 258 0.37 -4.26 5.81
N LEU A 259 0.44 -5.28 6.67
CA LEU A 259 -0.46 -6.43 6.61
C LEU A 259 -1.91 -6.01 6.88
N LEU A 260 -2.13 -5.12 7.86
CA LEU A 260 -3.46 -4.57 8.14
C LEU A 260 -4.00 -3.81 6.92
N SER A 261 -3.17 -3.00 6.24
CA SER A 261 -3.56 -2.31 5.00
C SER A 261 -3.92 -3.29 3.88
N THR A 262 -3.28 -4.45 3.84
CA THR A 262 -3.59 -5.50 2.86
C THR A 262 -4.99 -6.08 3.09
N VAL A 263 -5.30 -6.40 4.34
CA VAL A 263 -6.65 -6.87 4.73
C VAL A 263 -7.70 -5.80 4.40
N ALA A 264 -7.42 -4.54 4.75
CA ALA A 264 -8.29 -3.42 4.41
C ALA A 264 -8.51 -3.28 2.90
N ALA A 265 -7.45 -3.37 2.10
CA ALA A 265 -7.55 -3.25 0.64
C ALA A 265 -8.46 -4.31 0.02
N ILE A 266 -8.39 -5.55 0.50
CA ILE A 266 -9.24 -6.65 0.03
C ILE A 266 -10.71 -6.37 0.36
N CYS A 267 -11.00 -5.97 1.60
CA CYS A 267 -12.36 -5.59 2.02
C CYS A 267 -12.89 -4.41 1.19
N MET A 268 -12.02 -3.43 0.91
CA MET A 268 -12.39 -2.23 0.15
C MET A 268 -12.61 -2.51 -1.33
N GLN A 269 -11.83 -3.39 -1.96
CA GLN A 269 -12.07 -3.79 -3.35
C GLN A 269 -13.45 -4.43 -3.52
N ALA A 270 -13.84 -5.30 -2.59
CA ALA A 270 -15.17 -5.91 -2.58
C ALA A 270 -16.28 -4.87 -2.34
N TRP A 271 -16.06 -3.95 -1.39
CA TRP A 271 -17.00 -2.88 -1.08
C TRP A 271 -17.20 -1.89 -2.23
N GLN A 272 -16.13 -1.43 -2.88
CA GLN A 272 -16.21 -0.45 -3.97
C GLN A 272 -17.11 -0.93 -5.13
N MET A 273 -17.03 -2.22 -5.47
CA MET A 273 -17.93 -2.80 -6.49
C MET A 273 -19.41 -2.76 -6.06
N SER A 274 -19.67 -2.94 -4.76
CA SER A 274 -21.03 -2.85 -4.20
C SER A 274 -21.50 -1.40 -4.10
N ALA A 275 -20.65 -0.48 -3.68
CA ALA A 275 -20.98 0.94 -3.55
C ALA A 275 -21.37 1.60 -4.88
N ILE A 276 -20.70 1.23 -5.99
CA ILE A 276 -21.03 1.74 -7.33
C ILE A 276 -22.41 1.25 -7.76
N ARG A 277 -22.71 -0.04 -7.59
CA ARG A 277 -24.03 -0.61 -7.92
C ARG A 277 -25.16 0.00 -7.10
N GLU A 278 -24.90 0.19 -5.80
CA GLU A 278 -25.90 0.75 -4.87
C GLU A 278 -26.23 2.20 -5.19
N HIS A 279 -25.25 2.98 -5.68
CA HIS A 279 -25.48 4.36 -6.10
C HIS A 279 -26.37 4.44 -7.34
N GLU A 280 -26.32 3.45 -8.24
CA GLU A 280 -27.15 3.37 -9.44
C GLU A 280 -28.59 2.90 -9.14
N GLU A 281 -28.81 2.05 -8.10
CA GLU A 281 -30.10 1.40 -7.78
C GLU A 281 -30.97 2.12 -6.73
N ARG A 282 -30.63 3.35 -6.30
CA ARG A 282 -31.16 4.09 -5.14
C ARG A 282 -30.58 3.59 -3.81
N ALA A 283 -29.65 4.37 -3.26
CA ALA A 283 -28.86 4.10 -2.08
C ALA A 283 -29.67 3.55 -0.89
N ASP A 284 -29.43 2.30 -0.52
CA ASP A 284 -29.91 1.74 0.75
C ASP A 284 -28.95 2.17 1.86
N HIS A 285 -29.27 3.29 2.53
CA HIS A 285 -28.47 3.84 3.64
C HIS A 285 -28.24 2.82 4.75
N ARG A 286 -29.18 1.87 4.97
CA ARG A 286 -29.06 0.83 6.00
C ARG A 286 -27.97 -0.16 5.66
N PHE A 287 -27.88 -0.57 4.39
CA PHE A 287 -26.84 -1.48 3.93
C PHE A 287 -25.44 -0.86 4.07
N SER A 288 -25.28 0.38 3.62
CA SER A 288 -24.01 1.13 3.76
C SER A 288 -23.60 1.30 5.21
N GLN A 289 -24.56 1.59 6.11
CA GLN A 289 -24.35 1.70 7.55
C GLN A 289 -23.91 0.37 8.16
N GLU A 290 -24.56 -0.74 7.80
CA GLU A 290 -24.20 -2.08 8.28
C GLU A 290 -22.78 -2.46 7.84
N ILE A 291 -22.43 -2.21 6.60
CA ILE A 291 -21.07 -2.50 6.10
C ILE A 291 -20.03 -1.65 6.82
N TYR A 292 -20.30 -0.35 7.02
CA TYR A 292 -19.39 0.52 7.78
C TYR A 292 -19.13 0.00 9.20
N VAL A 293 -20.19 -0.38 9.89
CA VAL A 293 -20.10 -0.91 11.26
C VAL A 293 -19.37 -2.26 11.30
N LEU A 294 -19.68 -3.16 10.37
CA LEU A 294 -19.01 -4.47 10.27
C LEU A 294 -17.54 -4.34 9.91
N LEU A 295 -17.22 -3.47 8.97
CA LEU A 295 -15.83 -3.17 8.60
C LEU A 295 -15.06 -2.59 9.79
N THR A 296 -15.64 -1.60 10.47
CA THR A 296 -15.04 -0.98 11.66
C THR A 296 -14.79 -2.01 12.76
N PHE A 297 -15.76 -2.89 13.00
CA PHE A 297 -15.62 -3.97 13.97
C PHE A 297 -14.52 -4.96 13.56
N PHE A 298 -14.54 -5.43 12.32
CA PHE A 298 -13.57 -6.41 11.83
C PHE A 298 -12.14 -5.84 11.82
N MET A 299 -11.96 -4.65 11.27
CA MET A 299 -10.63 -4.00 11.22
C MET A 299 -10.13 -3.65 12.63
N GLY A 300 -11.03 -3.24 13.54
CA GLY A 300 -10.71 -3.04 14.95
C GLY A 300 -10.24 -4.34 15.62
N LEU A 301 -10.91 -5.45 15.38
CA LEU A 301 -10.52 -6.77 15.91
C LEU A 301 -9.14 -7.21 15.40
N VAL A 302 -8.87 -7.06 14.10
CA VAL A 302 -7.56 -7.37 13.52
C VAL A 302 -6.47 -6.45 14.11
N THR A 303 -6.77 -5.17 14.30
CA THR A 303 -5.84 -4.23 14.93
C THR A 303 -5.51 -4.64 16.38
N GLN A 304 -6.53 -5.02 17.18
CA GLN A 304 -6.32 -5.51 18.55
C GLN A 304 -5.44 -6.77 18.58
N LEU A 305 -5.72 -7.72 17.70
CA LEU A 305 -4.93 -8.93 17.60
C LEU A 305 -3.47 -8.62 17.24
N MET A 306 -3.25 -7.73 16.25
CA MET A 306 -1.91 -7.33 15.84
C MET A 306 -1.16 -6.59 16.95
N LEU A 307 -1.82 -5.70 17.69
CA LEU A 307 -1.23 -5.01 18.84
C LEU A 307 -0.81 -5.99 19.94
N LEU A 308 -1.65 -7.01 20.22
CA LEU A 308 -1.38 -8.02 21.23
C LEU A 308 -0.13 -8.84 20.87
N VAL A 309 -0.01 -9.27 19.61
CA VAL A 309 1.12 -10.11 19.17
C VAL A 309 2.36 -9.32 18.77
N ASN A 310 2.28 -8.01 18.61
CA ASN A 310 3.31 -7.12 18.06
C ASN A 310 4.70 -7.36 18.65
N LYS A 311 4.81 -7.19 19.97
CA LYS A 311 6.08 -7.29 20.69
C LYS A 311 6.69 -8.70 20.63
N GLY A 312 5.86 -9.73 20.86
CA GLY A 312 6.28 -11.12 20.81
C GLY A 312 6.66 -11.57 19.39
N LEU A 313 5.86 -11.15 18.39
CA LEU A 313 6.12 -11.50 17.01
C LEU A 313 7.43 -10.85 16.51
N LEU A 314 7.66 -9.57 16.78
CA LEU A 314 8.88 -8.89 16.33
C LEU A 314 10.15 -9.44 17.02
N ARG A 315 10.06 -9.92 18.25
CA ARG A 315 11.20 -10.59 18.91
C ARG A 315 11.69 -11.84 18.17
N ILE A 316 10.76 -12.59 17.55
CA ILE A 316 11.07 -13.82 16.81
C ILE A 316 11.37 -13.52 15.34
N TYR A 317 10.73 -12.48 14.81
CA TYR A 317 10.70 -12.20 13.40
C TYR A 317 11.89 -11.40 12.88
N VAL A 318 12.52 -10.57 13.73
CA VAL A 318 13.65 -9.72 13.33
C VAL A 318 14.85 -9.94 14.23
N SER A 319 16.07 -9.58 13.76
CA SER A 319 17.26 -9.65 14.58
C SER A 319 17.23 -8.66 15.76
N GLU A 320 18.07 -8.88 16.77
CA GLU A 320 18.12 -8.07 18.01
C GLU A 320 18.26 -6.58 17.74
N ALA A 321 19.05 -6.21 16.74
CA ALA A 321 19.30 -4.82 16.37
C ALA A 321 18.03 -4.04 15.95
N TYR A 322 16.97 -4.76 15.54
CA TYR A 322 15.70 -4.17 15.08
C TYR A 322 14.55 -4.38 16.06
N GLN A 323 14.76 -5.04 17.17
CA GLN A 323 13.68 -5.38 18.11
C GLN A 323 12.91 -4.15 18.62
N SER A 324 13.56 -2.99 18.75
CA SER A 324 12.90 -1.74 19.14
C SER A 324 11.82 -1.25 18.14
N ALA A 325 11.71 -1.85 16.97
CA ALA A 325 10.67 -1.52 15.99
C ALA A 325 9.23 -1.68 16.53
N TRP A 326 9.01 -2.56 17.53
CA TRP A 326 7.71 -2.72 18.15
C TRP A 326 7.20 -1.44 18.83
N LEU A 327 8.09 -0.57 19.27
CA LEU A 327 7.75 0.72 19.90
C LEU A 327 6.95 1.61 18.95
N TYR A 328 7.30 1.63 17.67
CA TYR A 328 6.73 2.52 16.66
C TYR A 328 5.56 1.89 15.89
N SER A 329 5.48 0.55 15.87
CA SER A 329 4.44 -0.16 15.10
C SER A 329 3.05 0.00 15.70
N GLY A 330 2.89 0.22 17.02
CA GLY A 330 1.60 0.41 17.68
C GLY A 330 0.83 1.62 17.11
N PRO A 331 1.36 2.85 17.18
CA PRO A 331 0.71 4.02 16.57
C PRO A 331 0.43 3.84 15.08
N LEU A 332 1.34 3.20 14.33
CA LEU A 332 1.16 2.93 12.90
C LEU A 332 0.01 1.96 12.64
N MET A 333 -0.22 0.94 13.48
CA MET A 333 -1.39 0.05 13.35
C MET A 333 -2.69 0.82 13.51
N ILE A 334 -2.76 1.73 14.48
CA ILE A 334 -3.95 2.58 14.68
C ILE A 334 -4.11 3.55 13.50
N ALA A 335 -3.01 4.07 12.94
CA ALA A 335 -3.02 4.89 11.74
C ALA A 335 -3.62 4.14 10.54
N PHE A 336 -3.17 2.91 10.28
CA PHE A 336 -3.70 2.10 9.17
C PHE A 336 -5.15 1.67 9.40
N PHE A 337 -5.57 1.46 10.65
CA PHE A 337 -6.98 1.28 10.98
C PHE A 337 -7.79 2.52 10.58
N ALA A 338 -7.40 3.72 11.01
CA ALA A 338 -8.06 4.98 10.62
C ALA A 338 -8.03 5.18 9.09
N GLY A 339 -6.92 4.84 8.43
CA GLY A 339 -6.77 4.87 6.96
C GLY A 339 -7.75 3.96 6.24
N SER A 340 -8.04 2.77 6.79
CA SER A 340 -9.04 1.85 6.23
C SER A 340 -10.44 2.45 6.26
N LEU A 341 -10.80 3.13 7.35
CA LEU A 341 -12.06 3.87 7.48
C LEU A 341 -12.10 5.06 6.52
N GLY A 342 -10.98 5.79 6.38
CA GLY A 342 -10.84 6.87 5.41
C GLY A 342 -11.02 6.41 3.96
N THR A 343 -10.59 5.18 3.63
CA THR A 343 -10.80 4.57 2.32
C THR A 343 -12.26 4.20 2.08
N PHE A 344 -12.97 3.69 3.11
CA PHE A 344 -14.40 3.44 3.03
C PHE A 344 -15.18 4.71 2.68
N TRP A 345 -14.98 5.79 3.43
CA TRP A 345 -15.63 7.07 3.14
C TRP A 345 -15.21 7.65 1.79
N GLY A 346 -13.95 7.41 1.38
CA GLY A 346 -13.43 7.79 0.07
C GLY A 346 -14.18 7.17 -1.11
N SER A 347 -14.68 5.93 -0.95
CA SER A 347 -15.41 5.22 -2.01
C SER A 347 -16.69 5.94 -2.44
N PHE A 348 -17.37 6.63 -1.53
CA PHE A 348 -18.56 7.42 -1.86
C PHE A 348 -18.24 8.66 -2.70
N TYR A 349 -17.09 9.31 -2.47
CA TYR A 349 -16.64 10.41 -3.32
C TYR A 349 -16.36 9.95 -4.74
N ILE A 350 -15.77 8.75 -4.89
CA ILE A 350 -15.52 8.14 -6.19
C ILE A 350 -16.84 7.79 -6.89
N ALA A 351 -17.78 7.14 -6.19
CA ALA A 351 -19.10 6.80 -6.73
C ALA A 351 -19.89 8.03 -7.16
N GLN A 352 -19.83 9.12 -6.38
CA GLN A 352 -20.50 10.40 -6.70
C GLN A 352 -19.68 11.30 -7.66
N LYS A 353 -18.52 10.84 -8.17
CA LYS A 353 -17.61 11.60 -9.06
C LYS A 353 -17.13 12.94 -8.47
N ARG A 354 -17.07 13.07 -7.13
CA ARG A 354 -16.64 14.29 -6.42
C ARG A 354 -15.12 14.30 -6.18
N MET A 355 -14.33 14.09 -7.23
CA MET A 355 -12.88 13.90 -7.16
C MET A 355 -12.12 15.07 -6.53
N LYS A 356 -12.58 16.34 -6.71
CA LYS A 356 -11.94 17.51 -6.10
C LYS A 356 -11.95 17.44 -4.57
N LYS A 357 -13.08 17.10 -3.95
CA LYS A 357 -13.19 16.97 -2.48
C LYS A 357 -12.38 15.77 -1.97
N TYR A 358 -12.36 14.66 -2.71
CA TYR A 358 -11.52 13.51 -2.41
C TYR A 358 -10.04 13.88 -2.36
N LEU A 359 -9.55 14.59 -3.39
CA LEU A 359 -8.17 15.04 -3.46
C LEU A 359 -7.83 16.05 -2.35
N LEU A 360 -8.74 17.00 -2.06
CA LEU A 360 -8.53 17.99 -0.99
C LEU A 360 -8.34 17.33 0.38
N SER A 361 -9.05 16.23 0.67
CA SER A 361 -8.85 15.47 1.89
C SER A 361 -7.45 14.83 1.98
N ALA A 362 -6.90 14.37 0.86
CA ALA A 362 -5.55 13.83 0.79
C ALA A 362 -4.50 14.93 0.99
N VAL A 363 -4.71 16.11 0.38
CA VAL A 363 -3.86 17.29 0.60
C VAL A 363 -3.84 17.69 2.08
N ALA A 364 -5.00 17.74 2.73
CA ALA A 364 -5.08 18.05 4.16
C ALA A 364 -4.29 17.05 5.02
N GLY A 365 -4.42 15.75 4.73
CA GLY A 365 -3.63 14.72 5.40
C GLY A 365 -2.13 14.85 5.18
N ALA A 366 -1.70 15.09 3.93
CA ALA A 366 -0.29 15.28 3.60
C ALA A 366 0.30 16.52 4.30
N MET A 367 -0.43 17.64 4.33
CA MET A 367 -0.01 18.84 5.06
C MET A 367 0.15 18.58 6.55
N VAL A 368 -0.83 17.93 7.18
CA VAL A 368 -0.74 17.57 8.61
C VAL A 368 0.44 16.62 8.85
N ASN A 369 0.67 15.64 8.00
CA ASN A 369 1.80 14.72 8.12
C ASN A 369 3.13 15.46 8.08
N VAL A 370 3.37 16.29 7.07
CA VAL A 370 4.63 17.04 6.89
C VAL A 370 4.84 18.02 8.06
N LEU A 371 3.82 18.79 8.43
CA LEU A 371 3.93 19.76 9.53
C LEU A 371 4.24 19.07 10.86
N LEU A 372 3.53 17.97 11.17
CA LEU A 372 3.76 17.24 12.41
C LEU A 372 5.11 16.50 12.41
N ASN A 373 5.58 15.98 11.28
CA ASN A 373 6.92 15.42 11.18
C ASN A 373 7.98 16.47 11.52
N LEU A 374 7.87 17.68 10.96
CA LEU A 374 8.80 18.78 11.25
C LEU A 374 8.76 19.22 12.72
N CYS A 375 7.58 19.19 13.35
CA CYS A 375 7.43 19.60 14.75
C CYS A 375 7.80 18.50 15.73
N LEU A 376 7.32 17.26 15.51
CA LEU A 376 7.40 16.20 16.52
C LEU A 376 8.69 15.39 16.45
N ILE A 377 9.29 15.17 15.27
CA ILE A 377 10.52 14.38 15.18
C ILE A 377 11.68 15.02 15.95
N PRO A 378 11.91 16.34 15.91
CA PRO A 378 12.97 16.96 16.72
C PRO A 378 12.78 16.78 18.24
N TRP A 379 11.53 16.61 18.72
CA TRP A 379 11.21 16.52 20.15
C TRP A 379 11.20 15.08 20.67
N ILE A 380 10.55 14.18 19.94
CA ILE A 380 10.33 12.80 20.39
C ILE A 380 10.89 11.74 19.41
N GLY A 381 11.77 12.18 18.51
CA GLY A 381 12.47 11.28 17.58
C GLY A 381 11.50 10.52 16.66
N VAL A 382 11.83 9.26 16.39
CA VAL A 382 11.09 8.37 15.50
C VAL A 382 9.61 8.20 15.90
N MET A 383 9.31 8.30 17.22
CA MET A 383 7.92 8.26 17.69
C MET A 383 7.11 9.43 17.14
N GLY A 384 7.74 10.59 16.90
CA GLY A 384 7.12 11.74 16.27
C GLY A 384 6.62 11.45 14.87
N ALA A 385 7.38 10.69 14.08
CA ALA A 385 6.95 10.25 12.75
C ALA A 385 5.74 9.31 12.81
N ALA A 386 5.75 8.34 13.72
CA ALA A 386 4.62 7.44 13.91
C ALA A 386 3.34 8.19 14.38
N ALA A 387 3.50 9.16 15.28
CA ALA A 387 2.39 10.02 15.75
C ALA A 387 1.87 10.95 14.64
N ALA A 388 2.76 11.54 13.83
CA ALA A 388 2.40 12.37 12.69
C ALA A 388 1.58 11.58 11.65
N THR A 389 2.00 10.35 11.37
CA THR A 389 1.29 9.44 10.48
C THR A 389 -0.10 9.10 11.05
N LEU A 390 -0.21 8.77 12.34
CA LEU A 390 -1.49 8.52 12.99
C LEU A 390 -2.42 9.72 12.87
N ALA A 391 -1.95 10.91 13.22
CA ALA A 391 -2.75 12.13 13.15
C ALA A 391 -3.23 12.43 11.73
N SER A 392 -2.35 12.28 10.73
CA SER A 392 -2.69 12.53 9.32
C SER A 392 -3.78 11.59 8.81
N TYR A 393 -3.72 10.29 9.12
CA TYR A 393 -4.74 9.34 8.72
C TYR A 393 -6.09 9.56 9.43
N VAL A 394 -6.05 9.95 10.71
CA VAL A 394 -7.26 10.35 11.46
C VAL A 394 -7.89 11.60 10.82
N VAL A 395 -7.09 12.60 10.44
CA VAL A 395 -7.58 13.81 9.75
C VAL A 395 -8.21 13.45 8.39
N VAL A 396 -7.56 12.63 7.58
CA VAL A 396 -8.12 12.19 6.29
C VAL A 396 -9.45 11.47 6.48
N TRP A 397 -9.51 10.53 7.42
CA TRP A 397 -10.74 9.82 7.74
C TRP A 397 -11.84 10.78 8.17
N TRP A 398 -11.55 11.68 9.11
CA TRP A 398 -12.52 12.62 9.64
C TRP A 398 -13.04 13.60 8.59
N VAL A 399 -12.13 14.22 7.80
CA VAL A 399 -12.50 15.16 6.73
C VAL A 399 -13.37 14.49 5.67
N ARG A 400 -13.05 13.25 5.27
CA ARG A 400 -13.86 12.49 4.32
C ARG A 400 -15.23 12.19 4.90
N ALA A 401 -15.30 11.67 6.12
CA ALA A 401 -16.55 11.31 6.75
C ALA A 401 -17.45 12.53 6.97
N ALA A 402 -16.93 13.61 7.60
CA ALA A 402 -17.67 14.84 7.85
C ALA A 402 -18.21 15.49 6.57
N GLY A 403 -17.44 15.40 5.46
CA GLY A 403 -17.81 16.03 4.20
C GLY A 403 -18.89 15.31 3.39
N ILE A 404 -19.23 14.03 3.70
CA ILE A 404 -20.19 13.25 2.90
C ILE A 404 -21.22 12.47 3.72
N GLN A 405 -21.06 12.36 5.06
CA GLN A 405 -21.95 11.55 5.90
C GLN A 405 -23.44 11.91 5.76
N LYS A 406 -23.74 13.20 5.62
CA LYS A 406 -25.12 13.69 5.47
C LYS A 406 -25.73 13.27 4.13
N ASP A 407 -24.94 13.29 3.06
CA ASP A 407 -25.39 12.95 1.71
C ASP A 407 -25.62 11.44 1.57
N VAL A 408 -24.89 10.64 2.33
CA VAL A 408 -24.95 9.16 2.27
C VAL A 408 -25.88 8.59 3.35
N GLY A 409 -26.24 9.38 4.39
CA GLY A 409 -27.09 8.93 5.47
C GLY A 409 -26.45 7.87 6.37
N VAL A 410 -25.11 7.81 6.43
CA VAL A 410 -24.33 6.88 7.27
C VAL A 410 -23.85 7.62 8.50
N ALA A 411 -24.15 7.08 9.69
CA ALA A 411 -23.68 7.67 10.95
C ALA A 411 -22.19 7.40 11.14
N LEU A 412 -21.43 8.49 11.38
CA LEU A 412 -19.98 8.43 11.60
C LEU A 412 -19.65 7.67 12.88
N VAL A 413 -20.34 7.99 13.95
CA VAL A 413 -20.07 7.44 15.29
C VAL A 413 -20.85 6.14 15.47
N SER A 414 -20.13 5.09 15.82
CA SER A 414 -20.71 3.79 16.14
C SER A 414 -20.02 3.18 17.38
N ARG A 415 -20.71 2.28 18.06
CA ARG A 415 -20.14 1.58 19.23
C ARG A 415 -18.82 0.87 18.89
N PRO A 416 -18.70 0.12 17.77
CA PRO A 416 -17.43 -0.47 17.37
C PRO A 416 -16.31 0.55 17.13
N LEU A 417 -16.62 1.75 16.62
CA LEU A 417 -15.64 2.78 16.37
C LEU A 417 -15.00 3.30 17.67
N ILE A 418 -15.85 3.70 18.63
CA ILE A 418 -15.37 4.22 19.90
C ILE A 418 -14.57 3.15 20.65
N SER A 419 -15.12 1.95 20.75
CA SER A 419 -14.44 0.85 21.42
C SER A 419 -13.16 0.42 20.71
N ALA A 420 -13.09 0.47 19.36
CA ALA A 420 -11.86 0.16 18.61
C ALA A 420 -10.75 1.15 18.96
N PHE A 421 -10.99 2.45 18.87
CA PHE A 421 -9.97 3.45 19.22
C PHE A 421 -9.57 3.37 20.69
N ALA A 422 -10.53 3.26 21.61
CA ALA A 422 -10.26 3.20 23.06
C ALA A 422 -9.45 1.95 23.43
N CYS A 423 -9.87 0.76 22.97
CA CYS A 423 -9.16 -0.49 23.24
C CYS A 423 -7.82 -0.56 22.51
N SER A 424 -7.69 0.02 21.28
CA SER A 424 -6.40 0.07 20.59
C SER A 424 -5.41 0.97 21.31
N ALA A 425 -5.85 2.12 21.82
CA ALA A 425 -5.01 2.98 22.64
C ALA A 425 -4.59 2.26 23.93
N ALA A 426 -5.51 1.57 24.61
CA ALA A 426 -5.23 0.80 25.81
C ALA A 426 -4.26 -0.36 25.52
N GLY A 427 -4.47 -1.13 24.43
CA GLY A 427 -3.58 -2.22 24.00
C GLY A 427 -2.18 -1.74 23.60
N MET A 428 -2.11 -0.59 22.92
CA MET A 428 -0.85 0.06 22.60
C MET A 428 -0.09 0.47 23.88
N LEU A 429 -0.77 1.15 24.83
CA LEU A 429 -0.16 1.54 26.09
C LEU A 429 0.27 0.33 26.93
N ALA A 430 -0.53 -0.74 26.96
CA ALA A 430 -0.19 -1.98 27.63
C ALA A 430 1.11 -2.58 27.11
N ALA A 431 1.40 -2.48 25.81
CA ALA A 431 2.63 -3.00 25.22
C ALA A 431 3.91 -2.36 25.80
N TYR A 432 3.84 -1.12 26.32
CA TYR A 432 4.98 -0.46 26.96
C TYR A 432 5.22 -0.90 28.40
N MET A 433 4.32 -1.69 28.99
CA MET A 433 4.52 -2.24 30.33
C MET A 433 5.44 -3.45 30.32
N THR A 434 5.93 -3.82 31.50
CA THR A 434 6.72 -5.03 31.71
C THR A 434 5.87 -6.29 31.60
N GLU A 435 6.46 -7.38 31.15
CA GLU A 435 5.77 -8.67 31.17
C GLU A 435 5.70 -9.21 32.63
N PRO A 436 4.58 -9.86 33.04
CA PRO A 436 3.46 -10.33 32.22
C PRO A 436 2.33 -9.31 32.00
N TRP A 437 2.40 -8.12 32.61
CA TRP A 437 1.32 -7.13 32.58
C TRP A 437 0.97 -6.65 31.17
N SER A 438 1.96 -6.53 30.29
CA SER A 438 1.73 -6.12 28.91
C SER A 438 0.78 -7.07 28.16
N VAL A 439 0.97 -8.39 28.34
CA VAL A 439 0.12 -9.41 27.73
C VAL A 439 -1.25 -9.45 28.39
N ALA A 440 -1.31 -9.41 29.72
CA ALA A 440 -2.55 -9.48 30.48
C ALA A 440 -3.49 -8.29 30.13
N LEU A 441 -2.97 -7.08 30.12
CA LEU A 441 -3.74 -5.89 29.76
C LEU A 441 -4.11 -5.84 28.28
N GLY A 442 -3.22 -6.30 27.39
CA GLY A 442 -3.53 -6.46 25.97
C GLY A 442 -4.66 -7.43 25.71
N VAL A 443 -4.64 -8.61 26.38
CA VAL A 443 -5.75 -9.59 26.35
C VAL A 443 -7.02 -8.99 26.94
N ALA A 444 -6.93 -8.27 28.05
CA ALA A 444 -8.08 -7.60 28.66
C ALA A 444 -8.71 -6.56 27.71
N ALA A 445 -7.89 -5.72 27.05
CA ALA A 445 -8.38 -4.74 26.09
C ALA A 445 -9.09 -5.41 24.90
N MET A 446 -8.55 -6.50 24.38
CA MET A 446 -9.16 -7.29 23.30
C MET A 446 -10.45 -7.95 23.77
N ALA A 447 -10.47 -8.54 24.99
CA ALA A 447 -11.68 -9.16 25.57
C ALA A 447 -12.78 -8.13 25.75
N VAL A 448 -12.48 -6.95 26.30
CA VAL A 448 -13.43 -5.83 26.43
C VAL A 448 -13.99 -5.44 25.07
N TYR A 449 -13.13 -5.33 24.05
CA TYR A 449 -13.58 -5.00 22.69
C TYR A 449 -14.57 -6.03 22.14
N VAL A 450 -14.30 -7.34 22.31
CA VAL A 450 -15.16 -8.44 21.87
C VAL A 450 -16.48 -8.44 22.64
N VAL A 451 -16.44 -8.29 23.97
CA VAL A 451 -17.63 -8.31 24.83
C VAL A 451 -18.55 -7.12 24.53
N VAL A 452 -17.99 -5.91 24.41
CA VAL A 452 -18.76 -4.69 24.06
C VAL A 452 -19.44 -4.83 22.71
N ASN A 453 -18.80 -5.56 21.78
CA ASN A 453 -19.26 -5.74 20.41
C ASN A 453 -19.84 -7.13 20.13
N ARG A 454 -20.25 -7.91 21.16
CA ARG A 454 -20.71 -9.31 21.04
C ARG A 454 -21.80 -9.55 19.98
N ALA A 455 -22.70 -8.57 19.79
CA ALA A 455 -23.76 -8.68 18.80
C ALA A 455 -23.21 -8.76 17.36
N TYR A 456 -22.13 -8.04 17.05
CA TYR A 456 -21.46 -8.06 15.74
C TYR A 456 -20.64 -9.35 15.54
N VAL A 457 -20.06 -9.89 16.62
CA VAL A 457 -19.41 -11.22 16.61
C VAL A 457 -20.40 -12.29 16.17
N LEU A 458 -21.56 -12.34 16.84
CA LEU A 458 -22.61 -13.32 16.51
C LEU A 458 -23.14 -13.13 15.08
N SER A 459 -23.31 -11.87 14.62
CA SER A 459 -23.72 -11.58 13.25
C SER A 459 -22.71 -12.11 12.23
N LEU A 460 -21.40 -11.88 12.43
CA LEU A 460 -20.36 -12.40 11.53
C LEU A 460 -20.32 -13.93 11.51
N LEU A 461 -20.44 -14.58 12.67
CA LEU A 461 -20.46 -16.05 12.77
C LEU A 461 -21.65 -16.67 12.04
N HIS A 462 -22.85 -16.10 12.18
CA HIS A 462 -24.04 -16.54 11.46
C HIS A 462 -23.91 -16.37 9.94
N ARG A 463 -23.42 -15.20 9.50
CA ARG A 463 -23.22 -14.93 8.07
C ARG A 463 -22.11 -15.81 7.47
N GLY A 464 -21.01 -16.06 8.21
CA GLY A 464 -19.94 -16.96 7.81
C GLY A 464 -20.42 -18.41 7.66
N LYS A 465 -21.24 -18.92 8.61
CA LYS A 465 -21.84 -20.26 8.52
C LYS A 465 -22.78 -20.38 7.31
N ALA A 466 -23.59 -19.37 7.02
CA ALA A 466 -24.47 -19.38 5.86
C ALA A 466 -23.69 -19.44 4.53
N VAL A 467 -22.58 -18.72 4.42
CA VAL A 467 -21.70 -18.78 3.23
C VAL A 467 -21.05 -20.15 3.08
N LEU A 468 -20.51 -20.73 4.15
CA LEU A 468 -19.90 -22.08 4.13
C LEU A 468 -20.91 -23.18 3.79
N HIS A 469 -22.14 -23.08 4.31
CA HIS A 469 -23.21 -24.05 4.00
C HIS A 469 -23.63 -24.01 2.53
N THR A 470 -23.67 -22.82 1.95
CA THR A 470 -23.98 -22.67 0.51
C THR A 470 -22.85 -23.11 -0.40
N TRP A 471 -21.59 -23.01 0.07
CA TRP A 471 -20.41 -23.49 -0.67
C TRP A 471 -20.35 -25.02 -0.70
N ARG A 472 -20.63 -25.67 0.45
CA ARG A 472 -20.75 -27.15 0.54
C ARG A 472 -21.86 -27.76 -0.31
N LYS A 473 -22.95 -27.01 -0.59
CA LYS A 473 -24.04 -27.49 -1.46
C LYS A 473 -23.75 -27.38 -2.96
N ARG A 474 -22.64 -26.75 -3.35
CA ARG A 474 -22.22 -26.56 -4.74
C ARG A 474 -21.06 -27.47 -5.19
N GLN A 475 -20.43 -28.16 -4.25
CA GLN A 475 -19.52 -29.28 -4.52
C GLN A 475 -20.31 -30.58 -4.45
#